data_feab5a6871cb0aa81b53dbb3cb800953
#
_entry.id   feab5a6871cb0aa81b53dbb3cb800953
#
_cell.length_a   1.000
_cell.length_b   1.000
_cell.length_c   1.000
_cell.angle_alpha   90.00
_cell.angle_beta   90.00
_cell.angle_gamma   90.00
#
_symmetry.space_group_name_H-M   'P 1'
#
loop_
_entity.id
_entity.type
_entity.pdbx_description
1 polymer ?
#
loop_
_entity_poly.entity_id
_entity_poly.type
_entity_poly.pdbx_seq_one_letter_code
_entity_poly.pdbx_strand_id
1 'polypeptide(L)'
;VTTVGILGPSSRLDDVDVLRQWADVRWGVDSVSEAIARVRSDPIDVLVSDASVAFLTADVLKLSPESIRRIYAIAESDGMHAWADALAGVTAVRSVHQIPPVDVQSEPSSTAGAARVITVWGPVGSPGITTTAISLATVCSLSGLSVVLCDLDTRGSSIAIALNLVDDTPGFAAACRLAGRGELTSDEVARLSAQVNQDGVRFSVLTGLPRASRWAEVAPPKARAVIGLLSTLFDVVIVDAGFGVEDNEWIEDAPQRDGATRALLQQADAVVAVGTSDAVGVSRIIRGLDEIRGLCDSPTLVLNRVARGNGGDATGVIHRFTEHRVRALIPADSRRGVDEALTRARQNPGPWRAIARTVGLTVPAPRRSRWRR
;
A
#
# COMPACT_ATOMS: atom_id res chain seq x y z
N VAL A 1 -27.46 -4.45 16.42
CA VAL A 1 -28.13 -4.08 15.16
C VAL A 1 -27.16 -3.19 14.40
N THR A 2 -26.90 -3.55 13.14
CA THR A 2 -26.00 -2.79 12.25
C THR A 2 -26.58 -1.41 11.98
N THR A 3 -25.79 -0.36 12.15
CA THR A 3 -26.19 1.02 11.89
C THR A 3 -25.76 1.45 10.48
N VAL A 4 -26.66 2.09 9.75
CA VAL A 4 -26.46 2.49 8.34
C VAL A 4 -26.71 3.99 8.17
N GLY A 5 -25.79 4.66 7.48
CA GLY A 5 -25.96 5.99 6.93
C GLY A 5 -26.08 5.95 5.40
N ILE A 6 -26.79 6.88 4.83
CA ILE A 6 -27.02 6.96 3.39
C ILE A 6 -26.56 8.31 2.86
N LEU A 7 -25.75 8.30 1.79
CA LEU A 7 -25.21 9.49 1.14
C LEU A 7 -25.51 9.47 -0.36
N GLY A 8 -26.42 10.34 -0.79
CA GLY A 8 -26.75 10.50 -2.22
C GLY A 8 -28.16 11.00 -2.44
N PRO A 9 -28.50 11.32 -3.71
CA PRO A 9 -29.81 11.86 -4.03
C PRO A 9 -30.90 10.83 -3.79
N SER A 10 -31.98 11.25 -3.14
CA SER A 10 -33.11 10.39 -2.77
C SER A 10 -33.74 9.64 -3.95
N SER A 11 -33.62 10.18 -5.17
CA SER A 11 -34.13 9.57 -6.40
C SER A 11 -33.31 8.40 -6.91
N ARG A 12 -32.10 8.17 -6.39
CA ARG A 12 -31.19 7.07 -6.79
C ARG A 12 -31.05 5.98 -5.73
N LEU A 13 -31.60 6.23 -4.56
CA LEU A 13 -31.56 5.32 -3.42
C LEU A 13 -32.96 4.75 -3.15
N ASP A 14 -33.71 4.50 -4.23
CA ASP A 14 -34.98 3.80 -4.14
C ASP A 14 -34.76 2.42 -3.50
N ASP A 15 -35.70 1.95 -2.67
CA ASP A 15 -35.62 0.69 -1.90
C ASP A 15 -34.76 0.70 -0.62
N VAL A 16 -34.51 1.87 -0.01
CA VAL A 16 -33.88 1.95 1.34
C VAL A 16 -34.61 1.07 2.37
N ASP A 17 -35.89 0.80 2.17
CA ASP A 17 -36.67 -0.07 3.05
C ASP A 17 -36.15 -1.51 3.11
N VAL A 18 -35.38 -1.95 2.10
CA VAL A 18 -34.66 -3.23 2.12
C VAL A 18 -33.56 -3.23 3.21
N LEU A 19 -32.86 -2.13 3.37
CA LEU A 19 -31.84 -2.00 4.43
C LEU A 19 -32.48 -2.05 5.82
N ARG A 20 -33.67 -1.46 5.97
CA ARG A 20 -34.40 -1.45 7.25
C ARG A 20 -34.89 -2.82 7.72
N GLN A 21 -34.86 -3.82 6.84
CA GLN A 21 -35.22 -5.21 7.22
C GLN A 21 -34.17 -5.85 8.13
N TRP A 22 -32.89 -5.39 8.05
CA TRP A 22 -31.79 -5.99 8.79
C TRP A 22 -30.90 -4.98 9.50
N ALA A 23 -31.07 -3.66 9.27
CA ALA A 23 -30.24 -2.59 9.81
C ALA A 23 -31.08 -1.44 10.38
N ASP A 24 -30.46 -0.69 11.28
CA ASP A 24 -30.97 0.59 11.77
C ASP A 24 -30.45 1.73 10.89
N VAL A 25 -31.29 2.23 9.98
CA VAL A 25 -30.94 3.35 9.10
C VAL A 25 -31.05 4.66 9.89
N ARG A 26 -29.90 5.17 10.32
CA ARG A 26 -29.79 6.35 11.21
C ARG A 26 -30.13 7.65 10.51
N TRP A 27 -29.66 7.82 9.29
CA TRP A 27 -29.84 9.05 8.51
C TRP A 27 -29.63 8.81 7.01
N GLY A 28 -30.22 9.72 6.20
CA GLY A 28 -29.97 9.85 4.77
C GLY A 28 -29.76 11.32 4.44
N VAL A 29 -28.71 11.64 3.69
CA VAL A 29 -28.34 13.00 3.29
C VAL A 29 -27.86 13.03 1.85
N ASP A 30 -27.99 14.19 1.19
CA ASP A 30 -27.52 14.44 -0.17
C ASP A 30 -26.27 15.35 -0.20
N SER A 31 -25.72 15.65 0.97
CA SER A 31 -24.53 16.50 1.13
C SER A 31 -23.40 15.75 1.83
N VAL A 32 -22.21 15.75 1.19
CA VAL A 32 -20.98 15.19 1.74
C VAL A 32 -20.61 15.84 3.07
N SER A 33 -20.72 17.17 3.16
CA SER A 33 -20.38 17.90 4.39
C SER A 33 -21.28 17.49 5.56
N GLU A 34 -22.56 17.29 5.30
CA GLU A 34 -23.53 16.83 6.30
C GLU A 34 -23.25 15.38 6.69
N ALA A 35 -22.98 14.49 5.74
CA ALA A 35 -22.61 13.11 6.01
C ALA A 35 -21.39 13.02 6.93
N ILE A 36 -20.33 13.78 6.64
CA ILE A 36 -19.12 13.82 7.46
C ILE A 36 -19.41 14.33 8.88
N ALA A 37 -20.23 15.39 9.01
CA ALA A 37 -20.60 15.90 10.31
C ALA A 37 -21.40 14.88 11.13
N ARG A 38 -22.33 14.16 10.49
CA ARG A 38 -23.13 13.12 11.12
C ARG A 38 -22.30 11.93 11.56
N VAL A 39 -21.42 11.43 10.71
CA VAL A 39 -20.52 10.32 11.04
C VAL A 39 -19.61 10.65 12.21
N ARG A 40 -19.13 11.88 12.32
CA ARG A 40 -18.28 12.32 13.44
C ARG A 40 -19.05 12.42 14.76
N SER A 41 -20.33 12.76 14.73
CA SER A 41 -21.17 12.89 15.93
C SER A 41 -21.83 11.56 16.33
N ASP A 42 -22.13 10.71 15.37
CA ASP A 42 -22.80 9.42 15.55
C ASP A 42 -22.19 8.40 14.57
N PRO A 43 -21.12 7.68 14.96
CA PRO A 43 -20.47 6.68 14.13
C PRO A 43 -21.44 5.60 13.65
N ILE A 44 -21.23 5.11 12.43
CA ILE A 44 -22.05 4.10 11.79
C ILE A 44 -21.23 2.89 11.35
N ASP A 45 -21.86 1.73 11.22
CA ASP A 45 -21.17 0.53 10.75
C ASP A 45 -21.02 0.51 9.22
N VAL A 46 -22.04 1.01 8.51
CA VAL A 46 -22.10 0.96 7.05
C VAL A 46 -22.51 2.31 6.48
N LEU A 47 -21.76 2.81 5.51
CA LEU A 47 -22.16 3.92 4.65
C LEU A 47 -22.59 3.37 3.29
N VAL A 48 -23.82 3.66 2.86
CA VAL A 48 -24.30 3.40 1.51
C VAL A 48 -24.29 4.71 0.74
N SER A 49 -23.50 4.79 -0.33
CA SER A 49 -23.30 6.02 -1.10
C SER A 49 -23.68 5.82 -2.57
N ASP A 50 -24.08 6.89 -3.24
CA ASP A 50 -24.08 6.93 -4.71
C ASP A 50 -22.63 6.85 -5.22
N ALA A 51 -22.41 6.03 -6.25
CA ALA A 51 -21.07 5.80 -6.81
C ALA A 51 -20.69 6.93 -7.79
N SER A 52 -20.70 8.17 -7.36
CA SER A 52 -20.24 9.29 -8.15
C SER A 52 -19.12 10.07 -7.44
N VAL A 53 -18.31 10.77 -8.23
CA VAL A 53 -17.23 11.62 -7.72
C VAL A 53 -17.77 12.69 -6.77
N ALA A 54 -19.02 13.09 -6.93
CA ALA A 54 -19.66 14.11 -6.08
C ALA A 54 -19.86 13.60 -4.63
N PHE A 55 -20.04 12.30 -4.41
CA PHE A 55 -20.32 11.72 -3.10
C PHE A 55 -19.15 10.92 -2.53
N LEU A 56 -18.44 10.14 -3.33
CA LEU A 56 -17.26 9.40 -2.90
C LEU A 56 -16.01 10.29 -2.98
N THR A 57 -16.02 11.37 -2.24
CA THR A 57 -14.90 12.32 -2.17
C THR A 57 -13.76 11.79 -1.31
N ALA A 58 -12.56 12.38 -1.47
CA ALA A 58 -11.41 12.05 -0.63
C ALA A 58 -11.69 12.21 0.87
N ASP A 59 -12.57 13.15 1.25
CA ASP A 59 -12.91 13.40 2.65
C ASP A 59 -13.81 12.30 3.23
N VAL A 60 -14.73 11.73 2.43
CA VAL A 60 -15.54 10.56 2.82
C VAL A 60 -14.66 9.32 2.96
N LEU A 61 -13.73 9.12 2.01
CA LEU A 61 -12.83 7.98 2.01
C LEU A 61 -11.75 8.03 3.12
N LYS A 62 -11.50 9.20 3.68
CA LYS A 62 -10.58 9.41 4.83
C LYS A 62 -11.25 9.25 6.19
N LEU A 63 -12.55 9.01 6.25
CA LEU A 63 -13.21 8.73 7.54
C LEU A 63 -12.61 7.46 8.14
N SER A 64 -12.29 7.53 9.45
CA SER A 64 -11.58 6.44 10.11
C SER A 64 -12.42 5.16 10.18
N PRO A 65 -11.79 3.97 10.22
CA PRO A 65 -12.50 2.70 10.43
C PRO A 65 -13.30 2.64 11.75
N GLU A 66 -12.96 3.48 12.72
CA GLU A 66 -13.72 3.65 13.97
C GLU A 66 -15.06 4.37 13.74
N SER A 67 -15.14 5.17 12.68
CA SER A 67 -16.32 5.97 12.34
C SER A 67 -17.21 5.31 11.29
N ILE A 68 -16.64 4.56 10.34
CA ILE A 68 -17.34 3.79 9.31
C ILE A 68 -16.54 2.50 9.06
N ARG A 69 -17.19 1.34 9.21
CA ARG A 69 -16.53 0.05 8.99
C ARG A 69 -16.55 -0.40 7.54
N ARG A 70 -17.62 -0.09 6.80
CA ARG A 70 -17.80 -0.48 5.38
C ARG A 70 -18.49 0.63 4.59
N ILE A 71 -18.06 0.78 3.34
CA ILE A 71 -18.69 1.69 2.38
C ILE A 71 -19.18 0.86 1.19
N TYR A 72 -20.48 0.91 0.91
CA TYR A 72 -21.07 0.37 -0.31
C TYR A 72 -21.41 1.52 -1.25
N ALA A 73 -21.03 1.39 -2.52
CA ALA A 73 -21.31 2.37 -3.55
C ALA A 73 -22.25 1.81 -4.60
N ILE A 74 -23.41 2.45 -4.79
CA ILE A 74 -24.40 2.03 -5.78
C ILE A 74 -24.03 2.65 -7.13
N ALA A 75 -23.69 1.80 -8.11
CA ALA A 75 -23.22 2.19 -9.44
C ALA A 75 -24.19 1.72 -10.54
N GLU A 76 -24.78 2.66 -11.27
CA GLU A 76 -25.73 2.36 -12.35
C GLU A 76 -25.06 1.88 -13.64
N SER A 77 -23.82 2.28 -13.90
CA SER A 77 -23.08 1.92 -15.11
C SER A 77 -21.84 1.09 -14.81
N ASP A 78 -21.38 0.33 -15.82
CA ASP A 78 -20.16 -0.48 -15.70
C ASP A 78 -18.91 0.37 -15.39
N GLY A 79 -18.82 1.56 -15.97
CA GLY A 79 -17.73 2.48 -15.71
C GLY A 79 -17.73 3.03 -14.28
N MET A 80 -18.89 3.39 -13.74
CA MET A 80 -19.01 3.83 -12.35
C MET A 80 -18.76 2.68 -11.37
N HIS A 81 -19.24 1.48 -11.68
CA HIS A 81 -19.00 0.28 -10.88
C HIS A 81 -17.50 -0.01 -10.78
N ALA A 82 -16.81 -0.08 -11.93
CA ALA A 82 -15.37 -0.32 -11.96
C ALA A 82 -14.56 0.80 -11.26
N TRP A 83 -15.03 2.05 -11.38
CA TRP A 83 -14.39 3.17 -10.68
C TRP A 83 -14.58 3.09 -9.17
N ALA A 84 -15.79 2.83 -8.69
CA ALA A 84 -16.08 2.74 -7.26
C ALA A 84 -15.40 1.52 -6.61
N ASP A 85 -15.37 0.40 -7.31
CA ASP A 85 -14.71 -0.84 -6.85
C ASP A 85 -13.18 -0.70 -6.80
N ALA A 86 -12.61 0.23 -7.56
CA ALA A 86 -11.19 0.58 -7.50
C ALA A 86 -10.81 1.49 -6.31
N LEU A 87 -11.79 1.99 -5.54
CA LEU A 87 -11.54 2.80 -4.35
C LEU A 87 -11.30 1.92 -3.13
N ALA A 88 -10.19 2.14 -2.43
CA ALA A 88 -9.87 1.39 -1.22
C ALA A 88 -10.98 1.51 -0.17
N GLY A 89 -11.44 0.37 0.34
CA GLY A 89 -12.48 0.32 1.37
C GLY A 89 -13.91 0.52 0.86
N VAL A 90 -14.13 0.62 -0.45
CA VAL A 90 -15.44 0.72 -1.09
C VAL A 90 -15.77 -0.59 -1.78
N THR A 91 -17.01 -1.07 -1.62
CA THR A 91 -17.56 -2.20 -2.37
C THR A 91 -18.62 -1.68 -3.33
N ALA A 92 -18.39 -1.78 -4.63
CA ALA A 92 -19.38 -1.38 -5.61
C ALA A 92 -20.49 -2.42 -5.74
N VAL A 93 -21.74 -1.96 -5.82
CA VAL A 93 -22.93 -2.78 -6.01
C VAL A 93 -23.85 -2.13 -7.05
N ARG A 94 -24.67 -2.93 -7.72
CA ARG A 94 -25.63 -2.43 -8.73
C ARG A 94 -26.92 -1.90 -8.13
N SER A 95 -27.27 -2.38 -6.95
CA SER A 95 -28.50 -1.98 -6.23
C SER A 95 -28.34 -2.24 -4.73
N VAL A 96 -29.20 -1.59 -3.95
CA VAL A 96 -29.31 -1.79 -2.49
C VAL A 96 -29.56 -3.26 -2.14
N HIS A 97 -30.28 -4.02 -2.99
CA HIS A 97 -30.57 -5.45 -2.79
C HIS A 97 -29.34 -6.36 -2.78
N GLN A 98 -28.23 -5.91 -3.34
CA GLN A 98 -26.97 -6.67 -3.35
C GLN A 98 -26.13 -6.45 -2.07
N ILE A 99 -26.54 -5.55 -1.19
CA ILE A 99 -25.86 -5.31 0.08
C ILE A 99 -26.31 -6.41 1.05
N PRO A 100 -25.40 -7.32 1.47
CA PRO A 100 -25.75 -8.39 2.38
C PRO A 100 -26.02 -7.84 3.79
N PRO A 101 -26.84 -8.50 4.60
CA PRO A 101 -26.92 -8.23 6.03
C PRO A 101 -25.51 -8.29 6.66
N VAL A 102 -25.10 -7.20 7.26
CA VAL A 102 -23.77 -7.11 7.88
C VAL A 102 -23.87 -7.51 9.34
N ASP A 103 -23.26 -8.65 9.71
CA ASP A 103 -23.14 -9.04 11.12
C ASP A 103 -21.96 -8.30 11.76
N VAL A 104 -22.29 -7.34 12.63
CA VAL A 104 -21.31 -6.48 13.33
C VAL A 104 -20.48 -7.28 14.35
N GLN A 105 -20.94 -8.47 14.76
CA GLN A 105 -20.22 -9.32 15.73
C GLN A 105 -19.13 -10.20 15.07
N SER A 106 -19.18 -10.36 13.76
CA SER A 106 -18.06 -10.91 13.04
C SER A 106 -17.01 -9.80 12.86
N GLU A 107 -15.98 -9.79 13.69
CA GLU A 107 -14.70 -9.22 13.28
C GLU A 107 -14.43 -9.70 11.85
N PRO A 108 -13.89 -8.86 10.95
CA PRO A 108 -13.49 -9.35 9.65
C PRO A 108 -12.48 -10.46 9.88
N SER A 109 -12.99 -11.68 9.97
CA SER A 109 -12.22 -12.90 9.90
C SER A 109 -11.49 -12.81 8.57
N SER A 110 -10.20 -12.61 8.62
CA SER A 110 -9.31 -12.61 7.47
C SER A 110 -9.38 -13.98 6.80
N THR A 111 -10.33 -14.15 5.90
CA THR A 111 -10.44 -15.34 5.07
C THR A 111 -10.58 -14.91 3.63
N ALA A 112 -9.50 -15.14 2.87
CA ALA A 112 -9.26 -14.78 1.47
C ALA A 112 -9.22 -13.24 1.30
N GLY A 113 -8.29 -12.63 1.72
CA GLY A 113 -7.75 -11.44 2.19
C GLY A 113 -7.46 -10.49 1.06
N ALA A 114 -7.88 -9.24 1.21
CA ALA A 114 -7.18 -8.16 0.54
C ALA A 114 -5.67 -8.33 0.78
N ALA A 115 -4.88 -8.20 -0.28
CA ALA A 115 -3.43 -8.34 -0.18
C ALA A 115 -2.87 -7.35 0.83
N ARG A 116 -1.86 -7.78 1.57
CA ARG A 116 -1.11 -6.87 2.42
C ARG A 116 -0.29 -5.90 1.57
N VAL A 117 -0.61 -4.62 1.62
CA VAL A 117 0.15 -3.57 0.95
C VAL A 117 1.28 -3.07 1.85
N ILE A 118 2.52 -3.27 1.42
CA ILE A 118 3.72 -2.88 2.16
C ILE A 118 4.48 -1.82 1.36
N THR A 119 4.57 -0.61 1.88
CA THR A 119 5.38 0.44 1.28
C THR A 119 6.75 0.50 1.96
N VAL A 120 7.81 0.36 1.17
CA VAL A 120 9.20 0.49 1.61
C VAL A 120 9.67 1.89 1.26
N TRP A 121 10.08 2.63 2.27
CA TRP A 121 10.49 4.02 2.18
C TRP A 121 11.75 4.27 3.02
N GLY A 122 12.44 5.36 2.77
CA GLY A 122 13.52 5.85 3.61
C GLY A 122 13.90 7.28 3.24
N PRO A 123 14.49 8.06 4.15
CA PRO A 123 14.90 9.44 3.86
C PRO A 123 15.99 9.49 2.78
N VAL A 124 16.23 10.68 2.24
CA VAL A 124 17.24 10.91 1.21
C VAL A 124 18.59 10.30 1.59
N GLY A 125 19.22 9.58 0.67
CA GLY A 125 20.50 8.90 0.88
C GLY A 125 20.44 7.69 1.82
N SER A 126 19.26 7.09 2.01
CA SER A 126 19.11 5.81 2.70
C SER A 126 19.37 4.65 1.75
N PRO A 127 20.59 4.11 1.73
CA PRO A 127 20.89 2.98 0.86
C PRO A 127 20.17 1.73 1.36
N GLY A 128 19.44 1.11 0.45
CA GLY A 128 18.81 -0.19 0.70
C GLY A 128 17.30 -0.22 0.71
N ILE A 129 16.61 0.85 0.31
CA ILE A 129 15.14 0.86 0.12
C ILE A 129 14.79 -0.23 -0.90
N THR A 130 15.30 -0.12 -2.13
CA THR A 130 15.11 -1.12 -3.21
C THR A 130 15.60 -2.52 -2.81
N THR A 131 16.75 -2.61 -2.16
CA THR A 131 17.28 -3.90 -1.65
C THR A 131 16.29 -4.55 -0.68
N THR A 132 15.69 -3.76 0.22
CA THR A 132 14.70 -4.25 1.19
C THR A 132 13.42 -4.68 0.49
N ALA A 133 12.92 -3.91 -0.48
CA ALA A 133 11.73 -4.24 -1.25
C ALA A 133 11.90 -5.56 -2.01
N ILE A 134 13.01 -5.73 -2.77
CA ILE A 134 13.33 -6.98 -3.47
C ILE A 134 13.48 -8.16 -2.50
N SER A 135 14.14 -7.93 -1.35
CA SER A 135 14.37 -9.00 -0.37
C SER A 135 13.07 -9.46 0.30
N LEU A 136 12.15 -8.53 0.58
CA LEU A 136 10.82 -8.87 1.10
C LEU A 136 10.02 -9.65 0.06
N ALA A 137 9.99 -9.19 -1.22
CA ALA A 137 9.35 -9.93 -2.31
C ALA A 137 9.89 -11.36 -2.43
N THR A 138 11.21 -11.51 -2.32
CA THR A 138 11.87 -12.81 -2.37
C THR A 138 11.42 -13.76 -1.25
N VAL A 139 11.42 -13.30 0.01
CA VAL A 139 11.04 -14.18 1.13
C VAL A 139 9.55 -14.47 1.19
N CYS A 140 8.70 -13.55 0.74
CA CYS A 140 7.26 -13.77 0.60
C CYS A 140 6.98 -14.84 -0.48
N SER A 141 7.60 -14.70 -1.64
CA SER A 141 7.51 -15.68 -2.73
C SER A 141 8.00 -17.07 -2.30
N LEU A 142 9.15 -17.16 -1.62
CA LEU A 142 9.67 -18.44 -1.07
C LEU A 142 8.76 -19.06 -0.01
N SER A 143 7.80 -18.29 0.50
CA SER A 143 6.80 -18.75 1.46
C SER A 143 5.49 -19.18 0.80
N GLY A 144 5.44 -19.14 -0.53
CA GLY A 144 4.29 -19.58 -1.34
C GLY A 144 3.22 -18.51 -1.53
N LEU A 145 3.50 -17.24 -1.16
CA LEU A 145 2.59 -16.12 -1.40
C LEU A 145 2.74 -15.66 -2.84
N SER A 146 1.61 -15.24 -3.45
CA SER A 146 1.59 -14.51 -4.71
C SER A 146 2.00 -13.05 -4.44
N VAL A 147 3.05 -12.57 -5.12
CA VAL A 147 3.66 -11.27 -4.82
C VAL A 147 3.77 -10.42 -6.07
N VAL A 148 3.45 -9.14 -5.95
CA VAL A 148 3.82 -8.12 -6.92
C VAL A 148 4.71 -7.06 -6.27
N LEU A 149 5.81 -6.73 -6.94
CA LEU A 149 6.74 -5.68 -6.56
C LEU A 149 6.57 -4.50 -7.52
N CYS A 150 6.30 -3.32 -6.98
CA CYS A 150 6.08 -2.09 -7.73
C CYS A 150 7.23 -1.10 -7.50
N ASP A 151 7.83 -0.59 -8.56
CA ASP A 151 8.83 0.47 -8.50
C ASP A 151 8.14 1.83 -8.69
N LEU A 152 7.98 2.55 -7.59
CA LEU A 152 7.39 3.89 -7.53
C LEU A 152 8.44 4.99 -7.31
N ASP A 153 9.72 4.67 -7.29
CA ASP A 153 10.74 5.71 -7.15
C ASP A 153 10.75 6.64 -8.38
N THR A 154 10.09 7.78 -8.24
CA THR A 154 10.00 8.79 -9.31
C THR A 154 11.32 9.50 -9.60
N ARG A 155 12.36 9.25 -8.79
CA ARG A 155 13.66 9.92 -8.88
C ARG A 155 14.76 9.01 -9.40
N GLY A 156 14.71 7.71 -9.07
CA GLY A 156 15.79 6.79 -9.37
C GLY A 156 15.34 5.33 -9.44
N SER A 157 14.25 5.04 -10.19
CA SER A 157 13.79 3.67 -10.42
C SER A 157 14.95 2.73 -10.74
N SER A 158 15.05 1.62 -10.00
CA SER A 158 16.21 0.75 -10.08
C SER A 158 15.89 -0.75 -10.05
N ILE A 159 14.63 -1.14 -9.81
CA ILE A 159 14.22 -2.54 -9.69
C ILE A 159 14.48 -3.31 -11.00
N ALA A 160 14.16 -2.74 -12.16
CA ALA A 160 14.39 -3.40 -13.44
C ALA A 160 15.87 -3.75 -13.64
N ILE A 161 16.77 -2.79 -13.38
CA ILE A 161 18.22 -2.99 -13.47
C ILE A 161 18.70 -3.99 -12.43
N ALA A 162 18.22 -3.86 -11.18
CA ALA A 162 18.62 -4.72 -10.07
C ALA A 162 18.24 -6.20 -10.27
N LEU A 163 17.18 -6.46 -11.01
CA LEU A 163 16.68 -7.81 -11.31
C LEU A 163 17.02 -8.26 -12.72
N ASN A 164 17.84 -7.48 -13.46
CA ASN A 164 18.22 -7.76 -14.85
C ASN A 164 17.01 -8.06 -15.74
N LEU A 165 15.92 -7.25 -15.57
CA LEU A 165 14.73 -7.36 -16.38
C LEU A 165 14.88 -6.51 -17.64
N VAL A 166 14.38 -7.05 -18.77
CA VAL A 166 14.25 -6.26 -19.98
C VAL A 166 13.09 -5.28 -19.78
N ASP A 167 13.42 -3.99 -19.78
CA ASP A 167 12.45 -2.92 -19.48
C ASP A 167 12.07 -2.17 -20.75
N ASP A 168 11.31 -2.83 -21.62
CA ASP A 168 10.78 -2.22 -22.85
C ASP A 168 9.62 -1.26 -22.56
N THR A 169 8.93 -1.43 -21.42
CA THR A 169 7.78 -0.61 -21.06
C THR A 169 7.75 -0.38 -19.54
N PRO A 170 7.69 0.89 -19.07
CA PRO A 170 7.59 1.19 -17.65
C PRO A 170 6.23 0.72 -17.10
N GLY A 171 6.20 -0.49 -16.53
CA GLY A 171 4.97 -1.20 -16.18
C GLY A 171 4.06 -0.40 -15.24
N PHE A 172 4.62 0.21 -14.20
CA PHE A 172 3.82 0.98 -13.23
C PHE A 172 3.22 2.25 -13.84
N ALA A 173 3.98 3.01 -14.64
CA ALA A 173 3.46 4.20 -15.31
C ALA A 173 2.43 3.84 -16.37
N ALA A 174 2.61 2.72 -17.10
CA ALA A 174 1.62 2.21 -18.04
C ALA A 174 0.32 1.81 -17.34
N ALA A 175 0.40 1.11 -16.21
CA ALA A 175 -0.75 0.81 -15.36
C ALA A 175 -1.46 2.08 -14.87
N CYS A 176 -0.72 3.10 -14.44
CA CYS A 176 -1.28 4.40 -14.07
C CYS A 176 -2.03 5.09 -15.22
N ARG A 177 -1.52 4.99 -16.45
CA ARG A 177 -2.23 5.55 -17.63
C ARG A 177 -3.55 4.83 -17.92
N LEU A 178 -3.56 3.49 -17.84
CA LEU A 178 -4.77 2.69 -18.00
C LEU A 178 -5.76 2.93 -16.86
N ALA A 179 -5.30 2.99 -15.63
CA ALA A 179 -6.14 3.32 -14.48
C ALA A 179 -6.80 4.70 -14.63
N GLY A 180 -6.06 5.69 -15.13
CA GLY A 180 -6.61 7.03 -15.39
C GLY A 180 -7.68 7.09 -16.49
N ARG A 181 -7.81 6.01 -17.30
CA ARG A 181 -8.86 5.87 -18.34
C ARG A 181 -9.96 4.89 -17.95
N GLY A 182 -9.85 4.24 -16.78
CA GLY A 182 -10.76 3.16 -16.39
C GLY A 182 -10.57 1.87 -17.20
N GLU A 183 -9.40 1.68 -17.81
CA GLU A 183 -9.08 0.56 -18.73
C GLU A 183 -8.14 -0.48 -18.07
N LEU A 184 -7.71 -0.26 -16.81
CA LEU A 184 -6.83 -1.19 -16.13
C LEU A 184 -7.60 -2.43 -15.66
N THR A 185 -7.22 -3.59 -16.20
CA THR A 185 -7.80 -4.89 -15.88
C THR A 185 -6.73 -5.86 -15.37
N SER A 186 -7.14 -7.03 -14.85
CA SER A 186 -6.23 -8.12 -14.48
C SER A 186 -5.35 -8.57 -15.64
N ASP A 187 -5.89 -8.64 -16.85
CA ASP A 187 -5.15 -9.05 -18.04
C ASP A 187 -4.08 -8.01 -18.43
N GLU A 188 -4.44 -6.71 -18.28
CA GLU A 188 -3.48 -5.63 -18.50
C GLU A 188 -2.37 -5.64 -17.42
N VAL A 189 -2.69 -5.91 -16.16
CA VAL A 189 -1.68 -6.09 -15.12
C VAL A 189 -0.74 -7.25 -15.48
N ALA A 190 -1.28 -8.39 -15.91
CA ALA A 190 -0.47 -9.54 -16.33
C ALA A 190 0.44 -9.18 -17.53
N ARG A 191 -0.07 -8.45 -18.52
CA ARG A 191 0.68 -8.01 -19.71
C ARG A 191 1.78 -7.01 -19.39
N LEU A 192 1.54 -6.12 -18.43
CA LEU A 192 2.48 -5.05 -18.04
C LEU A 192 3.53 -5.51 -17.02
N SER A 193 3.30 -6.65 -16.37
CA SER A 193 4.21 -7.16 -15.35
C SER A 193 5.33 -8.00 -15.94
N ALA A 194 6.56 -7.61 -15.67
CA ALA A 194 7.71 -8.48 -15.85
C ALA A 194 7.69 -9.62 -14.81
N GLN A 195 8.19 -10.79 -15.18
CA GLN A 195 8.20 -11.96 -14.29
C GLN A 195 9.61 -12.27 -13.81
N VAL A 196 9.80 -12.34 -12.51
CA VAL A 196 10.98 -12.92 -11.90
C VAL A 196 10.71 -14.41 -11.68
N ASN A 197 11.56 -15.26 -12.25
CA ASN A 197 11.51 -16.70 -12.09
C ASN A 197 12.94 -17.26 -12.02
N GLN A 198 13.49 -17.26 -10.82
CA GLN A 198 14.88 -17.66 -10.59
C GLN A 198 15.02 -18.45 -9.30
N ASP A 199 15.61 -19.65 -9.38
CA ASP A 199 15.99 -20.46 -8.19
C ASP A 199 14.85 -20.69 -7.18
N GLY A 200 13.62 -20.91 -7.68
CA GLY A 200 12.44 -21.15 -6.86
C GLY A 200 11.74 -19.87 -6.34
N VAL A 201 12.27 -18.71 -6.67
CA VAL A 201 11.63 -17.40 -6.42
C VAL A 201 10.79 -17.02 -7.61
N ARG A 202 9.52 -16.68 -7.38
CA ARG A 202 8.58 -16.25 -8.43
C ARG A 202 7.75 -15.10 -7.94
N PHE A 203 7.85 -13.95 -8.62
CA PHE A 203 6.96 -12.80 -8.37
C PHE A 203 6.85 -11.90 -9.59
N SER A 204 5.78 -11.12 -9.65
CA SER A 204 5.52 -10.13 -10.69
C SER A 204 6.18 -8.80 -10.34
N VAL A 205 6.60 -8.03 -11.35
CA VAL A 205 7.21 -6.71 -11.17
C VAL A 205 6.55 -5.72 -12.11
N LEU A 206 6.02 -4.64 -11.57
CA LEU A 206 5.69 -3.45 -12.33
C LEU A 206 6.89 -2.49 -12.24
N THR A 207 7.66 -2.43 -13.32
CA THR A 207 8.88 -1.63 -13.41
C THR A 207 8.58 -0.14 -13.37
N GLY A 208 9.53 0.64 -12.88
CA GLY A 208 9.35 2.07 -12.65
C GLY A 208 9.64 2.94 -13.88
N LEU A 209 9.87 4.21 -13.64
CA LEU A 209 10.08 5.20 -14.69
C LEU A 209 11.48 5.09 -15.30
N PRO A 210 11.63 5.03 -16.64
CA PRO A 210 12.95 4.99 -17.29
C PRO A 210 13.66 6.36 -17.23
N ARG A 211 12.92 7.43 -16.96
CA ARG A 211 13.43 8.80 -16.82
C ARG A 211 12.67 9.53 -15.73
N ALA A 212 13.38 10.12 -14.80
CA ALA A 212 12.80 10.88 -13.70
C ALA A 212 11.93 12.08 -14.15
N SER A 213 12.13 12.61 -15.36
CA SER A 213 11.31 13.69 -15.94
C SER A 213 9.86 13.26 -16.24
N ARG A 214 9.58 11.95 -16.28
CA ARG A 214 8.23 11.40 -16.55
C ARG A 214 7.40 11.18 -15.28
N TRP A 215 7.84 11.69 -14.13
CA TRP A 215 7.18 11.51 -12.83
C TRP A 215 5.69 11.86 -12.82
N ALA A 216 5.26 12.83 -13.62
CA ALA A 216 3.86 13.25 -13.70
C ALA A 216 2.90 12.17 -14.25
N GLU A 217 3.44 11.09 -14.87
CA GLU A 217 2.63 9.95 -15.29
C GLU A 217 2.10 9.14 -14.10
N VAL A 218 2.79 9.23 -12.97
CA VAL A 218 2.45 8.52 -11.73
C VAL A 218 1.79 9.49 -10.75
N ALA A 219 0.58 9.95 -11.11
CA ALA A 219 -0.20 10.84 -10.25
C ALA A 219 -0.83 10.08 -9.07
N PRO A 220 -1.01 10.71 -7.88
CA PRO A 220 -1.53 10.06 -6.68
C PRO A 220 -2.82 9.25 -6.88
N PRO A 221 -3.89 9.78 -7.52
CA PRO A 221 -5.12 9.01 -7.70
C PRO A 221 -4.92 7.76 -8.56
N LYS A 222 -4.08 7.86 -9.60
CA LYS A 222 -3.78 6.73 -10.49
C LYS A 222 -2.96 5.65 -9.78
N ALA A 223 -1.95 6.06 -9.01
CA ALA A 223 -1.15 5.14 -8.21
C ALA A 223 -2.01 4.39 -7.18
N ARG A 224 -2.93 5.10 -6.49
CA ARG A 224 -3.89 4.47 -5.56
C ARG A 224 -4.77 3.44 -6.26
N ALA A 225 -5.31 3.76 -7.45
CA ALA A 225 -6.15 2.85 -8.21
C ALA A 225 -5.38 1.59 -8.68
N VAL A 226 -4.13 1.76 -9.11
CA VAL A 226 -3.26 0.61 -9.45
C VAL A 226 -3.07 -0.29 -8.24
N ILE A 227 -2.65 0.25 -7.10
CA ILE A 227 -2.44 -0.54 -5.88
C ILE A 227 -3.74 -1.19 -5.40
N GLY A 228 -4.89 -0.50 -5.51
CA GLY A 228 -6.21 -1.05 -5.19
C GLY A 228 -6.53 -2.29 -6.02
N LEU A 229 -6.31 -2.27 -7.34
CA LEU A 229 -6.50 -3.46 -8.18
C LEU A 229 -5.50 -4.56 -7.83
N LEU A 230 -4.20 -4.22 -7.67
CA LEU A 230 -3.18 -5.22 -7.33
C LEU A 230 -3.49 -5.94 -6.01
N SER A 231 -4.08 -5.25 -5.04
CA SER A 231 -4.47 -5.86 -3.76
C SER A 231 -5.61 -6.86 -3.88
N THR A 232 -6.32 -6.90 -5.00
CA THR A 232 -7.32 -7.94 -5.29
C THR A 232 -6.74 -9.15 -6.03
N LEU A 233 -5.56 -9.00 -6.64
CA LEU A 233 -4.95 -10.01 -7.52
C LEU A 233 -3.81 -10.80 -6.86
N PHE A 234 -3.18 -10.24 -5.82
CA PHE A 234 -2.00 -10.81 -5.17
C PHE A 234 -2.20 -10.92 -3.66
N ASP A 235 -1.49 -11.83 -2.99
CA ASP A 235 -1.48 -11.92 -1.53
C ASP A 235 -0.68 -10.80 -0.88
N VAL A 236 0.34 -10.28 -1.58
CA VAL A 236 1.22 -9.22 -1.08
C VAL A 236 1.59 -8.27 -2.20
N VAL A 237 1.37 -6.98 -1.97
CA VAL A 237 1.82 -5.87 -2.81
C VAL A 237 2.97 -5.16 -2.10
N ILE A 238 4.15 -5.13 -2.70
CA ILE A 238 5.32 -4.41 -2.16
C ILE A 238 5.62 -3.22 -3.05
N VAL A 239 5.72 -2.04 -2.46
CA VAL A 239 6.01 -0.80 -3.16
C VAL A 239 7.36 -0.27 -2.74
N ASP A 240 8.29 -0.12 -3.67
CA ASP A 240 9.51 0.66 -3.52
C ASP A 240 9.19 2.13 -3.79
N ALA A 241 9.00 2.91 -2.73
CA ALA A 241 8.53 4.29 -2.83
C ALA A 241 9.65 5.33 -2.97
N GLY A 242 10.92 4.90 -2.91
CA GLY A 242 12.04 5.83 -2.89
C GLY A 242 12.04 6.69 -1.61
N PHE A 243 12.42 7.97 -1.73
CA PHE A 243 12.63 8.83 -0.55
C PHE A 243 11.79 10.11 -0.52
N GLY A 244 11.22 10.57 -1.65
CA GLY A 244 10.57 11.87 -1.73
C GLY A 244 9.21 11.89 -1.01
N VAL A 245 9.04 12.86 -0.09
CA VAL A 245 7.78 13.09 0.62
C VAL A 245 7.44 14.57 0.73
N GLU A 246 8.10 15.42 -0.07
CA GLU A 246 7.87 16.86 -0.07
C GLU A 246 6.42 17.19 -0.46
N ASP A 247 5.86 18.15 0.24
CA ASP A 247 4.56 18.72 -0.04
C ASP A 247 4.73 20.18 -0.46
N ASN A 248 4.37 20.50 -1.68
CA ASN A 248 4.41 21.86 -2.19
C ASN A 248 3.01 22.51 -2.03
N GLU A 249 2.52 22.63 -0.82
CA GLU A 249 1.22 23.23 -0.51
C GLU A 249 1.09 24.69 -0.97
N TRP A 250 2.21 25.34 -1.30
CA TRP A 250 2.27 26.77 -1.68
C TRP A 250 1.73 27.06 -3.09
N ILE A 251 1.54 26.05 -3.93
CA ILE A 251 1.08 26.21 -5.31
C ILE A 251 -0.17 25.33 -5.47
N GLU A 252 -1.33 25.95 -5.39
CA GLU A 252 -2.61 25.32 -5.70
C GLU A 252 -2.55 24.73 -7.12
N ASP A 253 -3.04 23.49 -7.29
CA ASP A 253 -3.10 22.75 -8.55
C ASP A 253 -1.76 22.39 -9.22
N ALA A 254 -0.61 22.64 -8.60
CA ALA A 254 0.66 22.18 -9.16
C ALA A 254 0.80 20.64 -9.02
N PRO A 255 1.22 19.96 -10.09
CA PRO A 255 1.53 18.54 -9.99
C PRO A 255 2.64 18.32 -8.96
N GLN A 256 2.38 17.46 -7.97
CA GLN A 256 3.34 17.19 -6.89
C GLN A 256 4.11 15.91 -7.18
N ARG A 257 5.42 16.03 -7.35
CA ARG A 257 6.29 14.89 -7.69
C ARG A 257 6.22 13.77 -6.67
N ASP A 258 6.20 14.11 -5.40
CA ASP A 258 6.21 13.16 -4.30
C ASP A 258 4.78 12.77 -3.84
N GLY A 259 3.77 13.33 -4.49
CA GLY A 259 2.38 13.08 -4.14
C GLY A 259 1.98 11.60 -4.20
N ALA A 260 2.51 10.83 -5.17
CA ALA A 260 2.25 9.39 -5.24
C ALA A 260 2.88 8.64 -4.07
N THR A 261 4.12 8.95 -3.70
CA THR A 261 4.78 8.37 -2.50
C THR A 261 3.98 8.66 -1.24
N ARG A 262 3.59 9.92 -1.03
CA ARG A 262 2.75 10.33 0.11
C ARG A 262 1.42 9.56 0.13
N ALA A 263 0.77 9.45 -1.03
CA ALA A 263 -0.50 8.74 -1.16
C ALA A 263 -0.38 7.26 -0.79
N LEU A 264 0.72 6.60 -1.18
CA LEU A 264 0.91 5.18 -0.88
C LEU A 264 1.45 4.93 0.54
N LEU A 265 2.15 5.87 1.15
CA LEU A 265 2.45 5.81 2.59
C LEU A 265 1.17 5.83 3.43
N GLN A 266 0.18 6.65 3.03
CA GLN A 266 -1.13 6.71 3.71
C GLN A 266 -2.02 5.48 3.47
N GLN A 267 -1.90 4.85 2.29
CA GLN A 267 -2.73 3.70 1.89
C GLN A 267 -2.17 2.37 2.38
N ALA A 268 -0.87 2.32 2.71
CA ALA A 268 -0.19 1.08 3.07
C ALA A 268 -0.74 0.48 4.37
N ASP A 269 -0.92 -0.84 4.40
CA ASP A 269 -1.20 -1.58 5.63
C ASP A 269 0.02 -1.62 6.58
N ALA A 270 1.21 -1.49 6.01
CA ALA A 270 2.44 -1.34 6.76
C ALA A 270 3.49 -0.56 5.97
N VAL A 271 4.25 0.27 6.66
CA VAL A 271 5.39 0.99 6.11
C VAL A 271 6.67 0.43 6.72
N VAL A 272 7.65 0.10 5.87
CA VAL A 272 9.00 -0.25 6.29
C VAL A 272 9.91 0.95 6.04
N ALA A 273 10.32 1.63 7.10
CA ALA A 273 11.24 2.76 7.04
C ALA A 273 12.69 2.27 7.14
N VAL A 274 13.48 2.52 6.09
CA VAL A 274 14.86 2.05 5.98
C VAL A 274 15.82 3.20 6.26
N GLY A 275 16.73 3.03 7.24
CA GLY A 275 17.83 3.94 7.53
C GLY A 275 19.16 3.20 7.54
N THR A 276 20.26 3.92 7.85
CA THR A 276 21.58 3.33 8.11
C THR A 276 22.06 3.61 9.51
N SER A 277 23.06 2.84 10.00
CA SER A 277 23.57 2.94 11.36
C SER A 277 24.72 3.93 11.55
N ASP A 278 25.17 4.58 10.48
CA ASP A 278 26.17 5.65 10.58
C ASP A 278 25.53 6.97 11.07
N ALA A 279 26.35 7.91 11.55
CA ALA A 279 25.87 9.14 12.16
C ALA A 279 24.97 9.98 11.23
N VAL A 280 25.30 10.01 9.91
CA VAL A 280 24.50 10.74 8.91
C VAL A 280 23.17 10.05 8.70
N GLY A 281 23.17 8.73 8.55
CA GLY A 281 21.97 7.92 8.37
C GLY A 281 21.03 8.01 9.58
N VAL A 282 21.56 7.95 10.79
CA VAL A 282 20.77 8.13 12.04
C VAL A 282 20.14 9.52 12.07
N SER A 283 20.88 10.58 11.75
CA SER A 283 20.32 11.94 11.70
C SER A 283 19.20 12.06 10.65
N ARG A 284 19.41 11.47 9.47
CA ARG A 284 18.43 11.51 8.37
C ARG A 284 17.16 10.73 8.70
N ILE A 285 17.29 9.53 9.28
CA ILE A 285 16.10 8.73 9.62
C ILE A 285 15.27 9.40 10.71
N ILE A 286 15.90 10.05 11.71
CA ILE A 286 15.18 10.80 12.75
C ILE A 286 14.35 11.92 12.13
N ARG A 287 14.95 12.72 11.23
CA ARG A 287 14.23 13.80 10.52
C ARG A 287 13.16 13.24 9.57
N GLY A 288 13.47 12.20 8.83
CA GLY A 288 12.53 11.59 7.89
C GLY A 288 11.31 10.98 8.58
N LEU A 289 11.47 10.43 9.78
CA LEU A 289 10.33 9.95 10.59
C LEU A 289 9.40 11.12 10.99
N ASP A 290 9.96 12.31 11.21
CA ASP A 290 9.16 13.50 11.46
C ASP A 290 8.45 14.00 10.19
N GLU A 291 9.13 13.94 9.02
CA GLU A 291 8.56 14.29 7.70
C GLU A 291 7.37 13.42 7.29
N ILE A 292 7.36 12.12 7.66
CA ILE A 292 6.25 11.21 7.35
C ILE A 292 5.19 11.15 8.44
N ARG A 293 5.32 11.94 9.50
CA ARG A 293 4.31 12.03 10.54
C ARG A 293 2.98 12.50 9.93
N GLY A 294 1.88 11.81 10.26
CA GLY A 294 0.57 12.04 9.65
C GLY A 294 0.36 11.38 8.27
N LEU A 295 1.42 10.81 7.67
CA LEU A 295 1.28 9.89 6.54
C LEU A 295 1.31 8.44 7.03
N CYS A 296 2.16 8.16 8.03
CA CYS A 296 2.28 6.87 8.69
C CYS A 296 2.76 7.06 10.13
N ASP A 297 1.92 6.70 11.09
CA ASP A 297 2.22 6.93 12.51
C ASP A 297 3.10 5.84 13.14
N SER A 298 3.15 4.65 12.55
CA SER A 298 3.84 3.48 13.15
C SER A 298 4.67 2.70 12.13
N PRO A 299 5.69 3.31 11.49
CA PRO A 299 6.55 2.60 10.57
C PRO A 299 7.39 1.53 11.25
N THR A 300 7.59 0.41 10.57
CA THR A 300 8.55 -0.63 10.96
C THR A 300 9.96 -0.15 10.60
N LEU A 301 10.71 0.33 11.59
CA LEU A 301 12.04 0.89 11.38
C LEU A 301 13.10 -0.20 11.25
N VAL A 302 13.87 -0.14 10.18
CA VAL A 302 14.95 -1.07 9.83
C VAL A 302 16.25 -0.30 9.60
N LEU A 303 17.33 -0.73 10.23
CA LEU A 303 18.67 -0.20 9.94
C LEU A 303 19.41 -1.18 9.03
N ASN A 304 19.80 -0.68 7.85
CA ASN A 304 20.58 -1.42 6.87
C ASN A 304 22.08 -1.06 6.99
N ARG A 305 22.93 -1.92 6.43
CA ARG A 305 24.40 -1.76 6.43
C ARG A 305 24.98 -1.58 7.84
N VAL A 306 24.47 -2.32 8.79
CA VAL A 306 24.96 -2.26 10.17
C VAL A 306 26.34 -2.91 10.26
N ALA A 307 27.34 -2.12 10.59
CA ALA A 307 28.68 -2.64 10.88
C ALA A 307 28.69 -3.41 12.21
N ARG A 308 29.62 -4.35 12.35
CA ARG A 308 29.75 -5.11 13.60
C ARG A 308 30.02 -4.16 14.77
N GLY A 309 29.20 -4.23 15.81
CA GLY A 309 29.30 -3.40 17.02
C GLY A 309 28.51 -2.10 17.00
N ASN A 310 28.17 -1.52 15.85
CA ASN A 310 27.55 -0.19 15.78
C ASN A 310 26.00 -0.19 15.89
N GLY A 311 25.38 -1.34 15.83
CA GLY A 311 23.90 -1.39 15.83
C GLY A 311 23.25 -0.92 17.13
N GLY A 312 23.89 -1.20 18.27
CA GLY A 312 23.39 -0.81 19.60
C GLY A 312 23.39 0.70 19.80
N ASP A 313 24.48 1.37 19.45
CA ASP A 313 24.62 2.83 19.60
C ASP A 313 23.62 3.59 18.72
N ALA A 314 23.51 3.21 17.46
CA ALA A 314 22.53 3.80 16.52
C ALA A 314 21.10 3.61 17.01
N THR A 315 20.76 2.42 17.50
CA THR A 315 19.43 2.12 18.05
C THR A 315 19.14 2.96 19.29
N GLY A 316 20.11 3.11 20.19
CA GLY A 316 19.99 3.93 21.39
C GLY A 316 19.78 5.41 21.10
N VAL A 317 20.48 5.95 20.10
CA VAL A 317 20.29 7.34 19.66
C VAL A 317 18.89 7.54 19.08
N ILE A 318 18.46 6.70 18.15
CA ILE A 318 17.12 6.80 17.54
C ILE A 318 16.03 6.75 18.62
N HIS A 319 16.14 5.82 19.56
CA HIS A 319 15.15 5.67 20.64
C HIS A 319 15.13 6.86 21.60
N ARG A 320 16.22 7.61 21.73
CA ARG A 320 16.27 8.83 22.55
C ARG A 320 15.54 10.00 21.90
N PHE A 321 15.57 10.09 20.58
CA PHE A 321 15.03 11.23 19.82
C PHE A 321 13.71 10.95 19.12
N THR A 322 13.22 9.70 19.15
CA THR A 322 11.94 9.32 18.53
C THR A 322 11.19 8.32 19.42
N GLU A 323 9.89 8.21 19.21
CA GLU A 323 9.06 7.16 19.84
C GLU A 323 9.21 5.79 19.16
N HIS A 324 9.86 5.77 17.97
CA HIS A 324 9.97 4.59 17.16
C HIS A 324 11.09 3.66 17.62
N ARG A 325 10.83 2.36 17.51
CA ARG A 325 11.82 1.33 17.84
C ARG A 325 12.37 0.66 16.58
N VAL A 326 13.68 0.51 16.53
CA VAL A 326 14.32 -0.30 15.48
C VAL A 326 13.89 -1.75 15.65
N ARG A 327 13.29 -2.32 14.62
CA ARG A 327 12.74 -3.68 14.62
C ARG A 327 13.68 -4.71 14.01
N ALA A 328 14.55 -4.26 13.10
CA ALA A 328 15.54 -5.15 12.49
C ALA A 328 16.84 -4.42 12.17
N LEU A 329 17.94 -5.16 12.30
CA LEU A 329 19.28 -4.74 11.92
C LEU A 329 19.76 -5.64 10.78
N ILE A 330 20.03 -5.08 9.61
CA ILE A 330 20.56 -5.79 8.45
C ILE A 330 22.07 -5.57 8.40
N PRO A 331 22.88 -6.61 8.59
CA PRO A 331 24.32 -6.49 8.59
C PRO A 331 24.88 -5.95 7.28
N ALA A 332 25.96 -5.18 7.37
CA ALA A 332 26.73 -4.83 6.19
C ALA A 332 27.27 -6.09 5.52
N ASP A 333 27.06 -6.22 4.20
CA ASP A 333 27.61 -7.29 3.39
C ASP A 333 28.72 -6.71 2.51
N SER A 334 29.80 -7.46 2.34
CA SER A 334 30.90 -7.11 1.44
C SER A 334 30.47 -7.14 -0.04
N ARG A 335 29.46 -7.91 -0.37
CA ARG A 335 28.79 -7.92 -1.68
C ARG A 335 27.92 -6.68 -1.79
N ARG A 336 28.26 -5.78 -2.69
CA ARG A 336 27.72 -4.40 -2.73
C ARG A 336 26.83 -4.16 -3.95
N GLY A 337 25.95 -5.01 -4.33
CA GLY A 337 25.05 -4.72 -5.44
C GLY A 337 23.60 -4.78 -5.01
N VAL A 338 22.74 -3.94 -5.56
CA VAL A 338 21.29 -4.11 -5.49
C VAL A 338 20.84 -5.31 -6.34
N ASP A 339 21.57 -5.60 -7.40
CA ASP A 339 21.49 -6.77 -8.28
C ASP A 339 21.66 -8.11 -7.55
N GLU A 340 22.35 -8.11 -6.40
CA GLU A 340 22.47 -9.30 -5.56
C GLU A 340 21.38 -9.45 -4.48
N ALA A 341 20.44 -8.50 -4.39
CA ALA A 341 19.44 -8.46 -3.32
C ALA A 341 18.61 -9.76 -3.26
N LEU A 342 18.12 -10.25 -4.41
CA LEU A 342 17.38 -11.49 -4.53
C LEU A 342 18.21 -12.69 -4.04
N THR A 343 19.44 -12.84 -4.52
CA THR A 343 20.35 -13.94 -4.16
C THR A 343 20.66 -13.93 -2.67
N ARG A 344 20.94 -12.76 -2.09
CA ARG A 344 21.19 -12.61 -0.64
C ARG A 344 19.98 -12.96 0.20
N ALA A 345 18.80 -12.48 -0.17
CA ALA A 345 17.57 -12.78 0.54
C ALA A 345 17.25 -14.28 0.51
N ARG A 346 17.53 -14.95 -0.61
CA ARG A 346 17.40 -16.40 -0.76
C ARG A 346 18.39 -17.16 0.11
N GLN A 347 19.66 -16.76 0.10
CA GLN A 347 20.74 -17.43 0.87
C GLN A 347 20.63 -17.18 2.38
N ASN A 348 20.23 -15.98 2.79
CA ASN A 348 20.05 -15.59 4.19
C ASN A 348 18.68 -14.96 4.42
N PRO A 349 17.60 -15.73 4.43
CA PRO A 349 16.23 -15.19 4.53
C PRO A 349 15.85 -14.75 5.95
N GLY A 350 16.65 -15.10 6.97
CA GLY A 350 16.29 -14.85 8.38
C GLY A 350 15.90 -13.42 8.70
N PRO A 351 16.75 -12.41 8.45
CA PRO A 351 16.45 -11.02 8.73
C PRO A 351 15.20 -10.52 8.00
N TRP A 352 15.05 -10.87 6.73
CA TRP A 352 13.92 -10.45 5.89
C TRP A 352 12.61 -11.07 6.32
N ARG A 353 12.62 -12.35 6.74
CA ARG A 353 11.46 -13.02 7.35
C ARG A 353 11.07 -12.38 8.67
N ALA A 354 12.02 -11.93 9.47
CA ALA A 354 11.73 -11.20 10.69
C ALA A 354 10.98 -9.90 10.39
N ILE A 355 11.43 -9.13 9.40
CA ILE A 355 10.74 -7.92 8.94
C ILE A 355 9.35 -8.27 8.42
N ALA A 356 9.21 -9.28 7.55
CA ALA A 356 7.93 -9.71 7.01
C ALA A 356 6.92 -10.04 8.10
N ARG A 357 7.34 -10.74 9.16
CA ARG A 357 6.46 -11.01 10.32
C ARG A 357 6.09 -9.75 11.10
N THR A 358 7.02 -8.82 11.25
CA THR A 358 6.75 -7.55 11.96
C THR A 358 5.68 -6.74 11.24
N VAL A 359 5.65 -6.79 9.91
CA VAL A 359 4.60 -6.14 9.10
C VAL A 359 3.34 -7.02 8.91
N GLY A 360 3.18 -8.05 9.72
CA GLY A 360 1.97 -8.86 9.80
C GLY A 360 1.83 -9.97 8.74
N LEU A 361 2.93 -10.30 8.03
CA LEU A 361 2.90 -11.40 7.06
C LEU A 361 3.15 -12.76 7.74
N THR A 362 2.33 -13.75 7.40
CA THR A 362 2.55 -15.13 7.80
C THR A 362 3.59 -15.77 6.86
N VAL A 363 4.85 -15.71 7.27
CA VAL A 363 5.96 -16.31 6.52
C VAL A 363 6.43 -17.58 7.27
N PRO A 364 6.04 -18.79 6.82
CA PRO A 364 6.42 -20.04 7.46
C PRO A 364 7.94 -20.19 7.52
N ALA A 365 8.42 -20.89 8.54
CA ALA A 365 9.82 -21.31 8.58
C ALA A 365 10.10 -22.28 7.40
N PRO A 366 11.30 -22.26 6.79
CA PRO A 366 11.62 -23.21 5.74
C PRO A 366 11.44 -24.61 6.29
N ARG A 367 10.71 -25.47 5.56
CA ARG A 367 10.72 -26.89 5.84
C ARG A 367 12.17 -27.33 5.72
N ARG A 368 12.78 -27.77 6.84
CA ARG A 368 14.08 -28.42 6.81
C ARG A 368 13.93 -29.64 5.92
N SER A 369 14.50 -29.61 4.70
CA SER A 369 14.62 -30.78 3.89
C SER A 369 15.43 -31.78 4.72
N ARG A 370 14.81 -32.88 5.14
CA ARG A 370 15.49 -34.03 5.69
C ARG A 370 16.22 -34.72 4.52
N TRP A 371 17.30 -34.17 4.08
CA TRP A 371 18.28 -34.96 3.36
C TRP A 371 19.03 -35.76 4.42
N ARG A 372 18.61 -37.00 4.60
CA ARG A 372 19.43 -38.00 5.27
C ARG A 372 20.68 -38.20 4.41
N ARG A 373 21.83 -38.25 5.09
CA ARG A 373 23.13 -38.69 4.56
C ARG A 373 23.02 -40.07 3.96
#